data_bc1995f3e9182850636bf9336a2bc4ab
#
_entry.id   bc1995f3e9182850636bf9336a2bc4ab
#
_cell.length_a   1.000
_cell.length_b   1.000
_cell.length_c   1.000
_cell.angle_alpha   90.00
_cell.angle_beta   90.00
_cell.angle_gamma   90.00
#
_symmetry.space_group_name_H-M   'P 1'
#
loop_
_entity.id
_entity.type
_entity.pdbx_description
1 polymer ?
#
loop_
_entity_poly.entity_id
_entity_poly.type
_entity_poly.pdbx_seq_one_letter_code
_entity_poly.pdbx_strand_id
1 'polypeptide(L)'
;MDLGKLTALQLAEKIKQHQISVLDGVKYVFDQIEAKEDKVHAYLDTYKKEAYARAKKVQKGIEDGTYTGPLAGVPIAIKDNICIKGKTTTCASKILENFVPQYNAEVIDRLEQAGLVIIGKTNMDEFAMGSTTETSAYGVTRNPWDLEHVPG
;
A
#
# COMPACT_ATOMS: atom_id res chain seq x y z
N MET A 1 15.27 15.80 -1.26
CA MET A 1 14.07 15.87 -2.11
C MET A 1 12.90 15.29 -1.32
N ASP A 2 11.77 15.97 -1.30
CA ASP A 2 10.58 15.50 -0.58
C ASP A 2 9.79 14.55 -1.50
N LEU A 3 9.88 13.24 -1.23
CA LEU A 3 9.22 12.21 -2.06
C LEU A 3 7.69 12.29 -1.98
N GLY A 4 7.15 12.82 -0.89
CA GLY A 4 5.69 12.97 -0.70
C GLY A 4 5.03 13.98 -1.64
N LYS A 5 5.81 14.81 -2.32
CA LYS A 5 5.31 15.77 -3.31
C LYS A 5 5.32 15.23 -4.75
N LEU A 6 5.89 14.04 -4.94
CA LEU A 6 5.93 13.42 -6.26
C LEU A 6 4.63 12.67 -6.54
N THR A 7 4.14 12.77 -7.76
CA THR A 7 3.12 11.83 -8.26
C THR A 7 3.73 10.45 -8.45
N ALA A 8 2.90 9.41 -8.54
CA ALA A 8 3.36 8.04 -8.79
C ALA A 8 4.20 7.93 -10.08
N LEU A 9 3.80 8.64 -11.15
CA LEU A 9 4.56 8.66 -12.40
C LEU A 9 5.91 9.36 -12.24
N GLN A 10 5.96 10.48 -11.52
CA GLN A 10 7.22 11.19 -11.25
C GLN A 10 8.18 10.36 -10.39
N LEU A 11 7.65 9.63 -9.40
CA LEU A 11 8.46 8.72 -8.59
C LEU A 11 9.04 7.58 -9.44
N ALA A 12 8.19 6.93 -10.26
CA ALA A 12 8.63 5.87 -11.16
C ALA A 12 9.70 6.34 -12.16
N GLU A 13 9.52 7.52 -12.73
CA GLU A 13 10.50 8.11 -13.66
C GLU A 13 11.85 8.35 -12.99
N LYS A 14 11.84 8.90 -11.76
CA LYS A 14 13.08 9.10 -10.98
C LYS A 14 13.78 7.79 -10.61
N ILE A 15 13.00 6.72 -10.35
CA ILE A 15 13.53 5.39 -10.11
C ILE A 15 14.21 4.85 -11.38
N LYS A 16 13.58 4.97 -12.55
CA LYS A 16 14.15 4.54 -13.83
C LYS A 16 15.41 5.33 -14.21
N GLN A 17 15.45 6.61 -13.85
CA GLN A 17 16.63 7.47 -14.04
C GLN A 17 17.72 7.24 -12.98
N HIS A 18 17.59 6.28 -12.07
CA HIS A 18 18.51 5.98 -10.96
C HIS A 18 18.75 7.17 -10.02
N GLN A 19 17.84 8.15 -9.96
CA GLN A 19 17.90 9.28 -9.02
C GLN A 19 17.42 8.89 -7.62
N ILE A 20 16.58 7.86 -7.53
CA ILE A 20 16.00 7.30 -6.31
C ILE A 20 15.99 5.78 -6.48
N SER A 21 16.31 5.02 -5.44
CA SER A 21 16.10 3.56 -5.48
C SER A 21 14.64 3.20 -5.11
N VAL A 22 14.17 2.04 -5.55
CA VAL A 22 12.88 1.49 -5.10
C VAL A 22 12.85 1.37 -3.58
N LEU A 23 13.99 1.00 -2.98
CA LEU A 23 14.11 0.85 -1.54
C LEU A 23 13.94 2.19 -0.80
N ASP A 24 14.47 3.30 -1.33
CA ASP A 24 14.30 4.63 -0.75
C ASP A 24 12.82 5.05 -0.78
N GLY A 25 12.11 4.77 -1.88
CA GLY A 25 10.67 5.02 -1.99
C GLY A 25 9.85 4.24 -0.96
N VAL A 26 10.14 2.96 -0.80
CA VAL A 26 9.48 2.10 0.19
C VAL A 26 9.83 2.53 1.62
N LYS A 27 11.09 2.84 1.89
CA LYS A 27 11.54 3.35 3.19
C LYS A 27 10.81 4.63 3.55
N TYR A 28 10.72 5.58 2.64
CA TYR A 28 10.01 6.85 2.85
C TYR A 28 8.56 6.60 3.28
N VAL A 29 7.84 5.68 2.61
CA VAL A 29 6.45 5.35 2.97
C VAL A 29 6.37 4.79 4.39
N PHE A 30 7.24 3.85 4.78
CA PHE A 30 7.23 3.31 6.13
C PHE A 30 7.62 4.34 7.19
N ASP A 31 8.55 5.25 6.90
CA ASP A 31 8.88 6.37 7.79
C ASP A 31 7.65 7.29 8.00
N GLN A 32 6.83 7.52 6.95
CA GLN A 32 5.58 8.28 7.07
C GLN A 32 4.50 7.55 7.87
N ILE A 33 4.37 6.23 7.68
CA ILE A 33 3.44 5.39 8.46
C ILE A 33 3.85 5.46 9.93
N GLU A 34 5.11 5.21 10.27
CA GLU A 34 5.63 5.24 11.63
C GLU A 34 5.39 6.60 12.33
N ALA A 35 5.49 7.69 11.57
CA ALA A 35 5.30 9.04 12.12
C ALA A 35 3.83 9.45 12.31
N LYS A 36 2.88 8.85 11.60
CA LYS A 36 1.51 9.37 11.48
C LYS A 36 0.42 8.37 11.84
N GLU A 37 0.67 7.06 11.74
CA GLU A 37 -0.35 6.02 11.81
C GLU A 37 -1.09 6.00 13.15
N ASP A 38 -0.41 6.28 14.26
CA ASP A 38 -1.02 6.40 15.59
C ASP A 38 -2.16 7.44 15.67
N LYS A 39 -2.15 8.40 14.74
CA LYS A 39 -3.18 9.46 14.67
C LYS A 39 -4.16 9.26 13.53
N VAL A 40 -3.69 8.69 12.41
CA VAL A 40 -4.47 8.57 11.17
C VAL A 40 -5.25 7.26 11.12
N HIS A 41 -4.69 6.14 11.59
CA HIS A 41 -5.29 4.80 11.54
C HIS A 41 -5.73 4.39 10.13
N ALA A 42 -4.84 4.58 9.14
CA ALA A 42 -5.13 4.26 7.74
C ALA A 42 -4.93 2.77 7.42
N TYR A 43 -4.01 2.10 8.12
CA TYR A 43 -3.65 0.71 7.84
C TYR A 43 -4.20 -0.26 8.89
N LEU A 44 -4.75 -1.38 8.42
CA LEU A 44 -5.11 -2.53 9.28
C LEU A 44 -3.93 -3.49 9.44
N ASP A 45 -3.06 -3.58 8.42
CA ASP A 45 -1.84 -4.40 8.44
C ASP A 45 -0.79 -3.79 7.51
N THR A 46 0.49 -3.98 7.85
CA THR A 46 1.62 -3.49 7.03
C THR A 46 2.64 -4.59 6.79
N TYR A 47 3.22 -4.64 5.60
CA TYR A 47 4.10 -5.73 5.14
C TYR A 47 5.55 -5.27 4.99
N LYS A 48 6.10 -4.60 6.02
CA LYS A 48 7.43 -3.96 5.97
C LYS A 48 8.53 -4.91 5.45
N LYS A 49 8.61 -6.12 6.00
CA LYS A 49 9.63 -7.10 5.63
C LYS A 49 9.50 -7.54 4.17
N GLU A 50 8.30 -7.89 3.75
CA GLU A 50 8.00 -8.34 2.39
C GLU A 50 8.18 -7.20 1.37
N ALA A 51 7.76 -5.97 1.72
CA ALA A 51 7.93 -4.80 0.88
C ALA A 51 9.41 -4.48 0.63
N TYR A 52 10.26 -4.57 1.66
CA TYR A 52 11.71 -4.39 1.49
C TYR A 52 12.32 -5.49 0.61
N ALA A 53 11.92 -6.75 0.80
CA ALA A 53 12.38 -7.86 -0.04
C ALA A 53 11.92 -7.67 -1.49
N ARG A 54 10.66 -7.28 -1.69
CA ARG A 54 10.09 -6.99 -3.01
C ARG A 54 10.78 -5.81 -3.68
N ALA A 55 11.06 -4.72 -2.95
CA ALA A 55 11.75 -3.55 -3.47
C ALA A 55 13.12 -3.90 -4.10
N LYS A 56 13.90 -4.74 -3.41
CA LYS A 56 15.18 -5.22 -3.95
C LYS A 56 15.01 -6.04 -5.24
N LYS A 57 14.00 -6.92 -5.28
CA LYS A 57 13.70 -7.71 -6.48
C LYS A 57 13.25 -6.83 -7.65
N VAL A 58 12.38 -5.84 -7.37
CA VAL A 58 11.87 -4.92 -8.39
C VAL A 58 12.98 -4.00 -8.89
N GLN A 59 13.84 -3.49 -8.02
CA GLN A 59 15.01 -2.69 -8.42
C GLN A 59 15.85 -3.44 -9.46
N LYS A 60 16.21 -4.69 -9.15
CA LYS A 60 16.96 -5.54 -10.09
C LYS A 60 16.19 -5.75 -11.39
N GLY A 61 14.88 -5.99 -11.32
CA GLY A 61 14.03 -6.19 -12.51
C GLY A 61 13.88 -4.93 -13.37
N ILE A 62 14.02 -3.73 -12.80
CA ILE A 62 14.11 -2.48 -13.57
C ILE A 62 15.46 -2.40 -14.30
N GLU A 63 16.55 -2.75 -13.61
CA GLU A 63 17.91 -2.72 -14.15
C GLU A 63 18.13 -3.73 -15.29
N ASP A 64 17.53 -4.91 -15.19
CA ASP A 64 17.64 -5.96 -16.22
C ASP A 64 16.53 -5.91 -17.29
N GLY A 65 15.60 -4.94 -17.22
CA GLY A 65 14.53 -4.73 -18.19
C GLY A 65 13.31 -5.63 -18.02
N THR A 66 13.20 -6.38 -16.91
CA THR A 66 12.01 -7.18 -16.59
C THR A 66 10.79 -6.29 -16.30
N TYR A 67 10.99 -5.18 -15.59
CA TYR A 67 9.94 -4.22 -15.26
C TYR A 67 10.14 -2.90 -16.00
N THR A 68 9.46 -2.73 -17.12
CA THR A 68 9.56 -1.53 -17.98
C THR A 68 8.33 -0.61 -17.88
N GLY A 69 7.27 -1.06 -17.19
CA GLY A 69 6.00 -0.35 -17.08
C GLY A 69 6.12 1.04 -16.41
N PRO A 70 5.14 1.93 -16.63
CA PRO A 70 5.21 3.33 -16.19
C PRO A 70 5.20 3.50 -14.66
N LEU A 71 4.80 2.47 -13.91
CA LEU A 71 4.68 2.52 -12.45
C LEU A 71 5.63 1.52 -11.74
N ALA A 72 6.62 0.97 -12.45
CA ALA A 72 7.58 0.04 -11.85
C ALA A 72 8.33 0.68 -10.68
N GLY A 73 8.36 -0.01 -9.54
CA GLY A 73 9.00 0.44 -8.31
C GLY A 73 8.13 1.31 -7.39
N VAL A 74 6.92 1.67 -7.81
CA VAL A 74 6.03 2.52 -6.99
C VAL A 74 5.42 1.71 -5.83
N PRO A 75 5.51 2.18 -4.58
CA PRO A 75 4.79 1.59 -3.45
C PRO A 75 3.29 1.86 -3.54
N ILE A 76 2.48 0.86 -3.17
CA ILE A 76 1.01 0.95 -3.22
C ILE A 76 0.38 0.31 -1.98
N ALA A 77 -0.65 0.95 -1.43
CA ALA A 77 -1.52 0.40 -0.41
C ALA A 77 -2.73 -0.30 -1.06
N ILE A 78 -3.21 -1.37 -0.43
CA ILE A 78 -4.31 -2.20 -0.94
C ILE A 78 -5.49 -2.12 0.03
N LYS A 79 -6.66 -1.79 -0.46
CA LYS A 79 -7.87 -1.74 0.36
C LYS A 79 -8.21 -3.14 0.90
N ASP A 80 -8.72 -3.22 2.13
CA ASP A 80 -8.90 -4.49 2.83
C ASP A 80 -10.05 -5.38 2.33
N ASN A 81 -10.74 -4.99 1.27
CA ASN A 81 -11.66 -5.87 0.53
C ASN A 81 -11.02 -6.55 -0.69
N ILE A 82 -9.72 -6.31 -0.94
CA ILE A 82 -9.00 -6.92 -2.06
C ILE A 82 -8.15 -8.07 -1.52
N CYS A 83 -8.42 -9.29 -1.96
CA CYS A 83 -7.73 -10.49 -1.53
C CYS A 83 -6.27 -10.51 -1.99
N ILE A 84 -5.36 -10.71 -1.03
CA ILE A 84 -3.96 -11.04 -1.27
C ILE A 84 -3.71 -12.43 -0.69
N LYS A 85 -3.24 -13.36 -1.50
CA LYS A 85 -2.95 -14.74 -1.08
C LYS A 85 -2.05 -14.78 0.15
N GLY A 86 -2.51 -15.49 1.20
CA GLY A 86 -1.76 -15.66 2.44
C GLY A 86 -1.72 -14.42 3.34
N LYS A 87 -2.52 -13.37 3.06
CA LYS A 87 -2.66 -12.17 3.89
C LYS A 87 -4.11 -12.02 4.35
N THR A 88 -4.30 -11.70 5.62
CA THR A 88 -5.63 -11.48 6.18
C THR A 88 -6.41 -10.44 5.36
N THR A 89 -7.68 -10.72 5.09
CA THR A 89 -8.58 -9.84 4.35
C THR A 89 -9.92 -9.81 5.09
N THR A 90 -10.18 -8.72 5.80
CA THR A 90 -11.30 -8.66 6.75
C THR A 90 -12.52 -7.91 6.23
N CYS A 91 -12.38 -7.12 5.17
CA CYS A 91 -13.39 -6.13 4.75
C CYS A 91 -13.81 -5.21 5.91
N ALA A 92 -12.87 -4.92 6.84
CA ALA A 92 -13.10 -4.19 8.08
C ALA A 92 -14.20 -4.79 8.98
N SER A 93 -14.47 -6.10 8.88
CA SER A 93 -15.47 -6.84 9.64
C SER A 93 -14.85 -7.88 10.58
N LYS A 94 -15.39 -8.01 11.78
CA LYS A 94 -15.02 -9.09 12.72
C LYS A 94 -15.42 -10.48 12.21
N ILE A 95 -16.40 -10.59 11.32
CA ILE A 95 -16.80 -11.86 10.71
C ILE A 95 -15.66 -12.49 9.93
N LEU A 96 -14.80 -11.67 9.30
CA LEU A 96 -13.68 -12.10 8.49
C LEU A 96 -12.31 -11.91 9.18
N GLU A 97 -12.24 -11.64 10.48
CA GLU A 97 -10.99 -11.31 11.18
C GLU A 97 -9.87 -12.35 11.00
N ASN A 98 -10.24 -13.63 10.78
CA ASN A 98 -9.32 -14.75 10.59
C ASN A 98 -9.33 -15.27 9.13
N PHE A 99 -9.96 -14.58 8.20
CA PHE A 99 -10.02 -15.03 6.81
C PHE A 99 -8.70 -14.74 6.09
N VAL A 100 -8.04 -15.81 5.63
CA VAL A 100 -6.82 -15.75 4.83
C VAL A 100 -7.08 -16.38 3.47
N PRO A 101 -7.22 -15.59 2.40
CA PRO A 101 -7.50 -16.09 1.06
C PRO A 101 -6.35 -16.93 0.52
N GLN A 102 -6.69 -18.00 -0.23
CA GLN A 102 -5.74 -18.89 -0.91
C GLN A 102 -5.43 -18.43 -2.35
N TYR A 103 -5.94 -17.27 -2.75
CA TYR A 103 -5.81 -16.68 -4.08
C TYR A 103 -5.60 -15.17 -4.00
N ASN A 104 -5.04 -14.60 -5.05
CA ASN A 104 -5.02 -13.16 -5.27
C ASN A 104 -6.28 -12.70 -6.02
N ALA A 105 -6.75 -11.51 -5.73
CA ALA A 105 -7.59 -10.79 -6.68
C ALA A 105 -6.77 -10.47 -7.94
N GLU A 106 -7.39 -10.52 -9.12
CA GLU A 106 -6.72 -10.26 -10.42
C GLU A 106 -5.90 -8.96 -10.43
N VAL A 107 -6.39 -7.91 -9.76
CA VAL A 107 -5.67 -6.63 -9.65
C VAL A 107 -4.31 -6.79 -8.95
N ILE A 108 -4.20 -7.68 -7.97
CA ILE A 108 -2.94 -7.93 -7.24
C ILE A 108 -1.91 -8.55 -8.18
N ASP A 109 -2.31 -9.55 -8.95
CA ASP A 109 -1.41 -10.19 -9.91
C ASP A 109 -0.92 -9.18 -10.96
N ARG A 110 -1.81 -8.30 -11.45
CA ARG A 110 -1.44 -7.23 -12.39
C ARG A 110 -0.49 -6.19 -11.77
N LEU A 111 -0.72 -5.78 -10.52
CA LEU A 111 0.16 -4.85 -9.82
C LEU A 111 1.56 -5.46 -9.61
N GLU A 112 1.62 -6.73 -9.23
CA GLU A 112 2.88 -7.44 -9.05
C GLU A 112 3.63 -7.62 -10.38
N GLN A 113 2.92 -7.96 -11.46
CA GLN A 113 3.49 -8.06 -12.82
C GLN A 113 4.00 -6.71 -13.33
N ALA A 114 3.33 -5.62 -12.98
CA ALA A 114 3.75 -4.26 -13.32
C ALA A 114 4.94 -3.76 -12.47
N GLY A 115 5.41 -4.55 -11.48
CA GLY A 115 6.55 -4.20 -10.65
C GLY A 115 6.25 -3.23 -9.52
N LEU A 116 4.99 -3.11 -9.07
CA LEU A 116 4.66 -2.33 -7.88
C LEU A 116 5.06 -3.07 -6.59
N VAL A 117 5.14 -2.29 -5.50
CA VAL A 117 5.49 -2.82 -4.18
C VAL A 117 4.34 -2.60 -3.21
N ILE A 118 3.68 -3.69 -2.82
CA ILE A 118 2.55 -3.63 -1.87
C ILE A 118 3.08 -3.35 -0.46
N ILE A 119 2.51 -2.31 0.19
CA ILE A 119 2.91 -1.83 1.52
C ILE A 119 2.09 -2.46 2.63
N GLY A 120 0.78 -2.61 2.43
CA GLY A 120 -0.14 -3.11 3.44
C GLY A 120 -1.60 -3.02 3.01
N LYS A 121 -2.50 -3.32 3.97
CA LYS A 121 -3.95 -3.29 3.81
C LYS A 121 -4.54 -2.08 4.50
N THR A 122 -5.36 -1.30 3.79
CA THR A 122 -5.97 -0.09 4.33
C THR A 122 -7.37 -0.33 4.87
N ASN A 123 -7.70 0.43 5.90
CA ASN A 123 -9.01 0.45 6.53
C ASN A 123 -10.11 0.87 5.54
N MET A 124 -11.34 0.56 5.89
CA MET A 124 -12.54 0.84 5.08
C MET A 124 -13.78 0.75 5.95
N ASP A 125 -14.93 1.16 5.46
CA ASP A 125 -16.21 0.81 6.07
C ASP A 125 -16.50 -0.68 5.91
N GLU A 126 -17.17 -1.28 6.89
CA GLU A 126 -17.49 -2.70 6.89
C GLU A 126 -18.18 -3.12 5.58
N PHE A 127 -17.61 -4.11 4.88
CA PHE A 127 -18.03 -4.59 3.57
C PHE A 127 -18.20 -3.50 2.49
N ALA A 128 -17.45 -2.40 2.61
CA ALA A 128 -17.52 -1.24 1.71
C ALA A 128 -18.89 -0.53 1.69
N MET A 129 -19.64 -0.63 2.78
CA MET A 129 -20.96 -0.01 2.93
C MET A 129 -20.88 1.29 3.71
N GLY A 130 -20.16 2.28 3.17
CA GLY A 130 -19.97 3.59 3.74
C GLY A 130 -18.87 4.38 3.03
N SER A 131 -18.57 5.58 3.53
CA SER A 131 -17.56 6.50 2.97
C SER A 131 -16.72 7.21 4.03
N THR A 132 -16.80 6.79 5.30
CA THR A 132 -16.21 7.52 6.43
C THR A 132 -15.31 6.66 7.32
N THR A 133 -15.30 5.34 7.13
CA THR A 133 -14.70 4.32 8.00
C THR A 133 -15.36 4.20 9.40
N GLU A 134 -16.49 4.86 9.65
CA GLU A 134 -17.19 4.82 10.94
C GLU A 134 -17.74 3.43 11.29
N THR A 135 -18.04 2.61 10.28
CA THR A 135 -18.55 1.25 10.47
C THR A 135 -17.43 0.20 10.57
N SER A 136 -16.17 0.60 10.46
CA SER A 136 -15.05 -0.32 10.61
C SER A 136 -15.01 -0.94 12.01
N ALA A 137 -14.89 -2.27 12.07
CA ALA A 137 -14.70 -3.00 13.33
C ALA A 137 -13.33 -2.74 14.00
N TYR A 138 -12.44 -2.04 13.30
CA TYR A 138 -11.07 -1.74 13.74
C TYR A 138 -10.86 -0.26 14.09
N GLY A 139 -11.94 0.54 14.10
CA GLY A 139 -11.90 1.96 14.39
C GLY A 139 -11.86 2.86 13.16
N VAL A 140 -11.99 4.16 13.37
CA VAL A 140 -12.08 5.16 12.31
C VAL A 140 -10.71 5.57 11.79
N THR A 141 -10.60 5.79 10.50
CA THR A 141 -9.48 6.48 9.86
C THR A 141 -9.75 7.98 9.86
N ARG A 142 -8.74 8.78 10.15
CA ARG A 142 -8.82 10.25 10.20
C ARG A 142 -8.10 10.87 9.00
N ASN A 143 -8.55 12.04 8.59
CA ASN A 143 -7.90 12.79 7.53
C ASN A 143 -6.55 13.35 8.04
N PRO A 144 -5.41 13.06 7.40
CA PRO A 144 -4.11 13.55 7.86
C PRO A 144 -3.92 15.07 7.71
N TRP A 145 -4.79 15.76 6.96
CA TRP A 145 -4.79 17.22 6.84
C TRP A 145 -5.54 17.89 7.98
N ASP A 146 -6.59 17.23 8.49
CA ASP A 146 -7.39 17.68 9.63
C ASP A 146 -8.02 16.49 10.31
N LEU A 147 -7.53 16.13 11.49
CA LEU A 147 -7.91 14.89 12.19
C LEU A 147 -9.37 14.85 12.68
N GLU A 148 -10.09 15.98 12.61
CA GLU A 148 -11.52 16.04 12.93
C GLU A 148 -12.41 15.74 11.70
N HIS A 149 -11.81 15.51 10.53
CA HIS A 149 -12.51 15.21 9.30
C HIS A 149 -12.33 13.74 8.87
N VAL A 150 -13.28 13.28 8.07
CA VAL A 150 -13.23 11.95 7.43
C VAL A 150 -12.09 11.87 6.41
N PRO A 151 -11.55 10.67 6.13
CA PRO A 151 -10.37 10.53 5.28
C PRO A 151 -10.63 10.85 3.79
N GLY A 152 -11.87 10.82 3.35
CA GLY A 152 -12.27 11.12 1.96
C GLY A 152 -13.33 10.19 1.42
#